data_e9d49c637dcc936a8d2d55e4b033359a
#
_entry.id   e9d49c637dcc936a8d2d55e4b033359a
#
_cell.length_a   1.000
_cell.length_b   1.000
_cell.length_c   1.000
_cell.angle_alpha   90.00
_cell.angle_beta   90.00
_cell.angle_gamma   90.00
#
_symmetry.space_group_name_H-M   'P 1'
#
loop_
_entity.id
_entity.type
_entity.pdbx_description
1 polymer ?
#
loop_
_entity_poly.entity_id
_entity_poly.type
_entity_poly.pdbx_seq_one_letter_code
_entity_poly.pdbx_strand_id
1 'polypeptide(L)'
;LLTSTIADELKIATQGKGIVYAIAPFCDAAIFAAGHAGNGAFWINPTTGKWSGTTYYGEFPWWASQYNDRQAIDSRISSVTWEPVFPRGMYTFLPDWRDVVFKYKFDDDRNNKFRRFITSPFVNDEVNALAEEAIGKGSVGMDDITDLLALTYYAGNYAHKSVQECAMEIQDTYVRLDRSIANLLDLLDKKVGLQNVLIFVTST
;
A
#
# COMPACT_ATOMS: atom_id res chain seq x y z
N LEU A 1 -12.99 -10.04 -14.92
CA LEU A 1 -11.91 -10.76 -15.60
C LEU A 1 -12.48 -12.08 -16.17
N LEU A 2 -12.12 -12.40 -17.41
CA LEU A 2 -12.49 -13.68 -18.06
C LEU A 2 -11.35 -14.71 -18.00
N THR A 3 -10.22 -14.34 -17.41
CA THR A 3 -9.02 -15.16 -17.31
C THR A 3 -8.58 -15.28 -15.86
N SER A 4 -7.88 -16.35 -15.53
CA SER A 4 -7.27 -16.53 -14.22
C SER A 4 -6.14 -15.53 -13.98
N THR A 5 -5.86 -15.27 -12.73
CA THR A 5 -4.72 -14.48 -12.27
C THR A 5 -3.68 -15.39 -11.63
N ILE A 6 -2.48 -14.87 -11.35
CA ILE A 6 -1.46 -15.62 -10.61
C ILE A 6 -1.97 -16.08 -9.23
N ALA A 7 -2.85 -15.29 -8.62
CA ALA A 7 -3.52 -15.63 -7.36
C ALA A 7 -4.43 -16.86 -7.52
N ASP A 8 -5.21 -16.91 -8.61
CA ASP A 8 -6.08 -18.05 -8.92
C ASP A 8 -5.28 -19.31 -9.19
N GLU A 9 -4.18 -19.20 -9.95
CA GLU A 9 -3.29 -20.34 -10.26
C GLU A 9 -2.61 -20.87 -8.99
N LEU A 10 -2.20 -20.00 -8.08
CA LEU A 10 -1.66 -20.44 -6.80
C LEU A 10 -2.71 -21.19 -5.96
N LYS A 11 -3.95 -20.72 -5.93
CA LYS A 11 -5.04 -21.44 -5.25
C LYS A 11 -5.27 -22.83 -5.84
N ILE A 12 -5.17 -22.98 -7.16
CA ILE A 12 -5.26 -24.29 -7.82
C ILE A 12 -4.06 -25.16 -7.42
N ALA A 13 -2.83 -24.64 -7.51
CA ALA A 13 -1.61 -25.37 -7.20
C ALA A 13 -1.55 -25.84 -5.74
N THR A 14 -2.06 -25.04 -4.82
CA THR A 14 -2.11 -25.37 -3.39
C THR A 14 -3.40 -26.09 -2.97
N GLN A 15 -4.25 -26.49 -3.92
CA GLN A 15 -5.55 -27.14 -3.66
C GLN A 15 -6.45 -26.31 -2.71
N GLY A 16 -6.41 -24.98 -2.86
CA GLY A 16 -7.17 -24.04 -2.07
C GLY A 16 -6.59 -23.71 -0.69
N LYS A 17 -5.49 -24.35 -0.28
CA LYS A 17 -4.91 -24.19 1.07
C LYS A 17 -4.10 -22.91 1.23
N GLY A 18 -3.37 -22.47 0.18
CA GLY A 18 -2.59 -21.24 0.23
C GLY A 18 -3.44 -20.01 0.52
N ILE A 19 -2.96 -19.12 1.37
CA ILE A 19 -3.61 -17.85 1.67
C ILE A 19 -3.24 -16.83 0.60
N VAL A 20 -4.21 -16.12 0.09
CA VAL A 20 -4.03 -15.05 -0.89
C VAL A 20 -4.69 -13.78 -0.39
N TYR A 21 -3.87 -12.80 -0.02
CA TYR A 21 -4.33 -11.46 0.33
C TYR A 21 -3.74 -10.42 -0.61
N ALA A 22 -4.56 -9.44 -0.99
CA ALA A 22 -4.14 -8.27 -1.74
C ALA A 22 -4.44 -7.00 -0.95
N ILE A 23 -3.43 -6.15 -0.77
CA ILE A 23 -3.51 -4.90 -0.02
C ILE A 23 -3.07 -3.77 -0.92
N ALA A 24 -3.94 -2.79 -1.15
CA ALA A 24 -3.68 -1.66 -2.03
C ALA A 24 -4.32 -0.39 -1.48
N PRO A 25 -3.82 0.80 -1.84
CA PRO A 25 -4.52 2.05 -1.53
C PRO A 25 -5.90 2.14 -2.19
N PHE A 26 -6.05 1.53 -3.38
CA PHE A 26 -7.24 1.65 -4.24
C PHE A 26 -7.93 0.30 -4.46
N CYS A 27 -9.26 0.35 -4.57
CA CYS A 27 -10.14 -0.81 -4.69
C CYS A 27 -9.82 -1.70 -5.89
N ASP A 28 -9.67 -1.09 -7.07
CA ASP A 28 -9.39 -1.80 -8.31
C ASP A 28 -8.07 -2.58 -8.26
N ALA A 29 -7.00 -1.95 -7.79
CA ALA A 29 -5.70 -2.59 -7.64
C ALA A 29 -5.77 -3.80 -6.67
N ALA A 30 -6.46 -3.67 -5.54
CA ALA A 30 -6.64 -4.78 -4.60
C ALA A 30 -7.41 -5.95 -5.21
N ILE A 31 -8.53 -5.66 -5.89
CA ILE A 31 -9.39 -6.70 -6.50
C ILE A 31 -8.66 -7.43 -7.64
N PHE A 32 -7.96 -6.69 -8.51
CA PHE A 32 -7.22 -7.32 -9.61
C PHE A 32 -6.08 -8.21 -9.11
N ALA A 33 -5.40 -7.81 -8.04
CA ALA A 33 -4.31 -8.58 -7.46
C ALA A 33 -4.80 -9.83 -6.71
N ALA A 34 -5.96 -9.76 -6.04
CA ALA A 34 -6.56 -10.91 -5.33
C ALA A 34 -7.12 -11.98 -6.27
N GLY A 35 -7.48 -11.61 -7.52
CA GLY A 35 -8.11 -12.51 -8.47
C GLY A 35 -9.50 -12.95 -8.04
N HIS A 36 -9.96 -14.11 -8.57
CA HIS A 36 -11.28 -14.66 -8.28
C HIS A 36 -11.30 -15.51 -6.99
N ALA A 37 -10.20 -16.21 -6.73
CA ALA A 37 -10.11 -17.22 -5.67
C ALA A 37 -9.33 -16.74 -4.43
N GLY A 38 -9.01 -15.45 -4.33
CA GLY A 38 -8.32 -14.86 -3.19
C GLY A 38 -9.08 -15.04 -1.87
N ASN A 39 -8.37 -14.90 -0.75
CA ASN A 39 -8.96 -14.91 0.59
C ASN A 39 -9.36 -13.50 1.06
N GLY A 40 -8.86 -12.45 0.41
CA GLY A 40 -9.24 -11.07 0.71
C GLY A 40 -8.55 -10.05 -0.17
N ALA A 41 -9.29 -8.98 -0.47
CA ALA A 41 -8.78 -7.76 -1.09
C ALA A 41 -9.10 -6.57 -0.19
N PHE A 42 -8.09 -5.79 0.15
CA PHE A 42 -8.19 -4.70 1.12
C PHE A 42 -7.74 -3.38 0.50
N TRP A 43 -8.54 -2.34 0.67
CA TRP A 43 -8.25 -0.98 0.22
C TRP A 43 -8.72 0.06 1.22
N ILE A 44 -8.22 1.27 1.12
CA ILE A 44 -8.62 2.36 2.02
C ILE A 44 -9.88 3.04 1.46
N ASN A 45 -10.93 3.09 2.28
CA ASN A 45 -12.13 3.85 1.95
C ASN A 45 -11.82 5.36 1.98
N PRO A 46 -11.95 6.08 0.87
CA PRO A 46 -11.56 7.48 0.77
C PRO A 46 -12.45 8.44 1.55
N THR A 47 -13.57 7.96 2.08
CA THR A 47 -14.49 8.76 2.89
C THR A 47 -14.24 8.58 4.39
N THR A 48 -13.95 7.33 4.81
CA THR A 48 -13.83 6.99 6.24
C THR A 48 -12.38 6.85 6.70
N GLY A 49 -11.42 6.71 5.77
CA GLY A 49 -10.03 6.42 6.08
C GLY A 49 -9.78 5.04 6.68
N LYS A 50 -10.77 4.15 6.62
CA LYS A 50 -10.64 2.79 7.14
C LYS A 50 -10.31 1.81 6.02
N TRP A 51 -9.58 0.77 6.35
CA TRP A 51 -9.43 -0.38 5.48
C TRP A 51 -10.79 -1.04 5.26
N SER A 52 -11.09 -1.36 4.05
CA SER A 52 -12.35 -1.97 3.59
C SER A 52 -12.04 -3.16 2.71
N GLY A 53 -13.02 -4.01 2.54
CA GLY A 53 -12.97 -5.18 1.65
C GLY A 53 -14.32 -5.39 1.00
N THR A 54 -14.48 -6.53 0.33
CA THR A 54 -15.76 -6.98 -0.24
C THR A 54 -16.16 -8.32 0.33
N THR A 55 -17.45 -8.53 0.50
CA THR A 55 -18.03 -9.81 0.92
C THR A 55 -17.87 -10.92 -0.12
N TYR A 56 -17.40 -10.59 -1.33
CA TYR A 56 -17.07 -11.57 -2.37
C TYR A 56 -16.04 -12.61 -1.88
N TYR A 57 -15.04 -12.18 -1.10
CA TYR A 57 -13.99 -13.05 -0.55
C TYR A 57 -14.33 -13.62 0.84
N GLY A 58 -15.54 -13.37 1.35
CA GLY A 58 -15.96 -13.79 2.67
C GLY A 58 -16.09 -12.63 3.66
N GLU A 59 -16.01 -12.95 4.95
CA GLU A 59 -16.11 -11.96 6.02
C GLU A 59 -14.83 -11.12 6.12
N PHE A 60 -14.98 -9.85 6.50
CA PHE A 60 -13.85 -8.98 6.76
C PHE A 60 -13.07 -9.49 7.97
N PRO A 61 -11.76 -9.78 7.86
CA PRO A 61 -11.00 -10.45 8.89
C PRO A 61 -10.95 -9.67 10.20
N TRP A 62 -11.02 -10.37 11.32
CA TRP A 62 -11.00 -9.78 12.65
C TRP A 62 -9.74 -8.94 12.91
N TRP A 63 -8.57 -9.35 12.40
CA TRP A 63 -7.31 -8.63 12.54
C TRP A 63 -7.34 -7.28 11.80
N ALA A 64 -7.97 -7.22 10.62
CA ALA A 64 -8.15 -5.97 9.87
C ALA A 64 -9.18 -5.05 10.55
N SER A 65 -10.26 -5.62 11.12
CA SER A 65 -11.20 -4.87 11.95
C SER A 65 -10.51 -4.27 13.18
N GLN A 66 -9.72 -5.06 13.89
CA GLN A 66 -8.96 -4.58 15.04
C GLN A 66 -7.96 -3.48 14.66
N TYR A 67 -7.33 -3.56 13.48
CA TYR A 67 -6.48 -2.49 12.96
C TYR A 67 -7.28 -1.20 12.75
N ASN A 68 -8.45 -1.28 12.14
CA ASN A 68 -9.34 -0.13 11.93
C ASN A 68 -9.79 0.53 13.24
N ASP A 69 -10.00 -0.25 14.31
CA ASP A 69 -10.44 0.27 15.61
C ASP A 69 -9.38 1.15 16.29
N ARG A 70 -8.11 0.99 15.93
CA ARG A 70 -7.01 1.84 16.41
C ARG A 70 -7.01 3.23 15.77
N GLN A 71 -7.82 3.47 14.73
CA GLN A 71 -7.85 4.73 13.96
C GLN A 71 -6.45 5.18 13.48
N ALA A 72 -5.64 4.23 13.04
CA ALA A 72 -4.22 4.46 12.73
C ALA A 72 -4.04 5.53 11.65
N ILE A 73 -4.88 5.53 10.61
CA ILE A 73 -4.81 6.49 9.49
C ILE A 73 -5.16 7.90 9.97
N ASP A 74 -6.20 8.09 10.80
CA ASP A 74 -6.54 9.41 11.35
C ASP A 74 -5.41 9.98 12.22
N SER A 75 -4.82 9.14 13.08
CA SER A 75 -3.70 9.53 13.92
C SER A 75 -2.47 9.91 13.08
N ARG A 76 -2.21 9.16 12.01
CA ARG A 76 -1.11 9.42 11.09
C ARG A 76 -1.33 10.73 10.32
N ILE A 77 -2.52 10.96 9.78
CA ILE A 77 -2.88 12.19 9.07
C ILE A 77 -2.62 13.43 9.93
N SER A 78 -3.01 13.38 11.21
CA SER A 78 -2.84 14.50 12.13
C SER A 78 -1.39 14.73 12.53
N SER A 79 -0.52 13.73 12.45
CA SER A 79 0.88 13.81 12.87
C SER A 79 1.85 14.14 11.74
N VAL A 80 1.43 14.01 10.47
CA VAL A 80 2.31 14.07 9.31
C VAL A 80 2.12 15.36 8.53
N THR A 81 3.25 15.99 8.20
CA THR A 81 3.36 17.04 7.19
C THR A 81 4.24 16.51 6.06
N TRP A 82 3.77 16.56 4.82
CA TRP A 82 4.56 16.17 3.68
C TRP A 82 5.42 17.33 3.20
N GLU A 83 6.70 17.24 3.47
CA GLU A 83 7.77 18.12 3.02
C GLU A 83 8.83 17.28 2.31
N PRO A 84 9.66 17.83 1.42
CA PRO A 84 10.76 17.10 0.80
C PRO A 84 11.72 16.53 1.86
N VAL A 85 12.14 15.27 1.66
CA VAL A 85 13.11 14.59 2.54
C VAL A 85 14.50 15.23 2.45
N PHE A 86 14.85 15.70 1.25
CA PHE A 86 16.15 16.30 0.97
C PHE A 86 16.03 17.80 0.71
N PRO A 87 17.12 18.56 0.87
CA PRO A 87 17.20 19.95 0.41
C PRO A 87 16.91 20.06 -1.10
N ARG A 88 16.28 21.17 -1.53
CA ARG A 88 15.89 21.41 -2.94
C ARG A 88 17.00 21.08 -3.95
N GLY A 89 18.25 21.41 -3.66
CA GLY A 89 19.39 21.16 -4.56
C GLY A 89 19.72 19.69 -4.81
N MET A 90 19.11 18.77 -4.08
CA MET A 90 19.24 17.31 -4.29
C MET A 90 18.21 16.76 -5.31
N TYR A 91 17.16 17.53 -5.62
CA TYR A 91 16.15 17.15 -6.60
C TYR A 91 16.55 17.64 -7.99
N THR A 92 16.40 16.80 -9.00
CA THR A 92 16.80 17.04 -10.38
C THR A 92 15.58 17.33 -11.27
N PHE A 93 15.82 17.86 -12.46
CA PHE A 93 14.77 18.12 -13.46
C PHE A 93 13.62 19.00 -12.97
N LEU A 94 13.91 19.91 -12.03
CA LEU A 94 12.91 20.87 -11.56
C LEU A 94 12.76 22.01 -12.59
N PRO A 95 11.52 22.47 -12.85
CA PRO A 95 11.33 23.67 -13.66
C PRO A 95 11.94 24.91 -13.00
N ASP A 96 12.44 25.86 -13.80
CA ASP A 96 13.08 27.10 -13.31
C ASP A 96 12.16 27.93 -12.40
N TRP A 97 10.84 27.88 -12.67
CA TRP A 97 9.83 28.60 -11.88
C TRP A 97 9.54 27.97 -10.52
N ARG A 98 10.07 26.74 -10.25
CA ARG A 98 9.81 26.01 -8.99
C ARG A 98 10.86 26.37 -7.93
N ASP A 99 10.77 27.59 -7.41
CA ASP A 99 11.71 28.06 -6.37
C ASP A 99 11.33 27.64 -4.95
N VAL A 100 10.03 27.35 -4.72
CA VAL A 100 9.51 27.02 -3.40
C VAL A 100 9.36 25.51 -3.24
N VAL A 101 9.88 25.00 -2.13
CA VAL A 101 9.60 23.61 -1.72
C VAL A 101 8.15 23.46 -1.32
N PHE A 102 7.59 22.28 -1.63
CA PHE A 102 6.21 22.00 -1.22
C PHE A 102 6.10 21.72 0.29
N LYS A 103 4.93 22.01 0.82
CA LYS A 103 4.55 21.66 2.19
C LYS A 103 3.05 21.40 2.25
N TYR A 104 2.67 20.14 2.48
CA TYR A 104 1.28 19.72 2.49
C TYR A 104 0.89 19.18 3.87
N LYS A 105 -0.20 19.68 4.41
CA LYS A 105 -0.91 19.12 5.56
C LYS A 105 -2.20 18.49 5.08
N PHE A 106 -2.49 17.30 5.57
CA PHE A 106 -3.69 16.57 5.15
C PHE A 106 -4.94 17.08 5.84
N ASP A 107 -4.82 17.59 7.08
CA ASP A 107 -5.93 18.15 7.88
C ASP A 107 -6.45 19.50 7.39
N ASP A 108 -5.74 20.20 6.52
CA ASP A 108 -6.15 21.50 5.98
C ASP A 108 -7.46 21.42 5.17
N ASP A 109 -7.79 20.24 4.63
CA ASP A 109 -9.05 19.97 3.95
C ASP A 109 -9.73 18.74 4.57
N ARG A 110 -10.56 18.99 5.58
CA ARG A 110 -11.24 17.92 6.35
C ARG A 110 -12.12 17.02 5.49
N ASN A 111 -12.70 17.53 4.42
CA ASN A 111 -13.59 16.76 3.54
C ASN A 111 -12.82 15.81 2.61
N ASN A 112 -11.56 16.13 2.31
CA ASN A 112 -10.73 15.36 1.38
C ASN A 112 -9.45 14.80 2.02
N LYS A 113 -9.29 14.89 3.35
CA LYS A 113 -8.06 14.47 4.05
C LYS A 113 -7.63 13.06 3.70
N PHE A 114 -8.55 12.11 3.67
CA PHE A 114 -8.25 10.71 3.33
C PHE A 114 -7.90 10.53 1.86
N ARG A 115 -8.61 11.21 0.94
CA ARG A 115 -8.29 11.18 -0.50
C ARG A 115 -6.88 11.72 -0.77
N ARG A 116 -6.52 12.83 -0.12
CA ARG A 116 -5.18 13.43 -0.23
C ARG A 116 -4.10 12.53 0.37
N PHE A 117 -4.42 11.86 1.48
CA PHE A 117 -3.50 10.92 2.11
C PHE A 117 -3.25 9.69 1.24
N ILE A 118 -4.30 9.10 0.67
CA ILE A 118 -4.19 7.92 -0.21
C ILE A 118 -3.32 8.20 -1.46
N THR A 119 -3.33 9.46 -1.93
CA THR A 119 -2.49 9.92 -3.04
C THR A 119 -1.20 10.58 -2.57
N SER A 120 -0.63 10.11 -1.49
CA SER A 120 0.65 10.56 -0.94
C SER A 120 1.58 9.38 -0.65
N PRO A 121 2.89 9.58 -0.53
CA PRO A 121 3.82 8.48 -0.23
C PRO A 121 3.58 7.83 1.14
N PHE A 122 2.90 8.50 2.06
CA PHE A 122 2.64 7.98 3.42
C PHE A 122 1.62 6.84 3.44
N VAL A 123 0.82 6.67 2.39
CA VAL A 123 -0.07 5.52 2.27
C VAL A 123 0.70 4.21 2.18
N ASN A 124 1.93 4.23 1.70
CA ASN A 124 2.78 3.05 1.59
C ASN A 124 3.14 2.46 2.97
N ASP A 125 3.29 3.32 3.98
CA ASP A 125 3.49 2.87 5.35
C ASP A 125 2.23 2.20 5.93
N GLU A 126 1.04 2.63 5.51
CA GLU A 126 -0.22 1.97 5.87
C GLU A 126 -0.39 0.61 5.18
N VAL A 127 0.05 0.48 3.93
CA VAL A 127 0.10 -0.81 3.23
C VAL A 127 1.00 -1.78 3.99
N ASN A 128 2.19 -1.36 4.39
CA ASN A 128 3.10 -2.16 5.21
C ASN A 128 2.49 -2.54 6.57
N ALA A 129 1.84 -1.59 7.23
CA ALA A 129 1.25 -1.82 8.55
C ALA A 129 0.12 -2.86 8.50
N LEU A 130 -0.73 -2.83 7.47
CA LEU A 130 -1.75 -3.86 7.28
C LEU A 130 -1.15 -5.19 6.84
N ALA A 131 -0.07 -5.18 6.04
CA ALA A 131 0.69 -6.37 5.68
C ALA A 131 1.30 -7.06 6.93
N GLU A 132 1.82 -6.30 7.88
CA GLU A 132 2.30 -6.82 9.16
C GLU A 132 1.20 -7.53 9.94
N GLU A 133 -0.01 -6.96 9.99
CA GLU A 133 -1.16 -7.61 10.64
C GLU A 133 -1.56 -8.89 9.89
N ALA A 134 -1.53 -8.91 8.55
CA ALA A 134 -1.83 -10.08 7.75
C ALA A 134 -0.82 -11.23 8.00
N ILE A 135 0.47 -10.91 8.09
CA ILE A 135 1.52 -11.88 8.41
C ILE A 135 1.38 -12.34 9.87
N GLY A 136 1.31 -11.40 10.81
CA GLY A 136 1.36 -11.72 12.24
C GLY A 136 0.09 -12.37 12.81
N LYS A 137 -1.08 -12.01 12.27
CA LYS A 137 -2.38 -12.47 12.76
C LYS A 137 -3.22 -13.19 11.71
N GLY A 138 -2.99 -12.89 10.44
CA GLY A 138 -3.63 -13.54 9.30
C GLY A 138 -2.92 -14.80 8.84
N SER A 139 -1.82 -15.17 9.49
CA SER A 139 -1.02 -16.39 9.29
C SER A 139 -0.39 -16.55 7.90
N VAL A 140 -0.22 -15.46 7.16
CA VAL A 140 0.44 -15.49 5.84
C VAL A 140 1.92 -15.83 6.00
N GLY A 141 2.39 -16.88 5.30
CA GLY A 141 3.79 -17.34 5.35
C GLY A 141 4.19 -18.03 6.66
N MET A 142 3.23 -18.56 7.42
CA MET A 142 3.48 -19.14 8.75
C MET A 142 3.43 -20.67 8.77
N ASP A 143 3.24 -21.31 7.61
CA ASP A 143 3.26 -22.78 7.46
C ASP A 143 4.05 -23.17 6.20
N ASP A 144 4.05 -24.47 5.86
CA ASP A 144 4.78 -25.02 4.70
C ASP A 144 4.02 -24.85 3.35
N ILE A 145 2.87 -24.21 3.36
CA ILE A 145 2.06 -24.00 2.16
C ILE A 145 2.39 -22.62 1.59
N THR A 146 2.62 -22.55 0.28
CA THR A 146 2.92 -21.28 -0.37
C THR A 146 1.71 -20.34 -0.34
N ASP A 147 1.91 -19.18 0.23
CA ASP A 147 0.95 -18.09 0.26
C ASP A 147 1.32 -16.97 -0.73
N LEU A 148 0.38 -16.09 -1.03
CA LEU A 148 0.61 -14.88 -1.82
C LEU A 148 0.13 -13.64 -1.06
N LEU A 149 1.05 -12.72 -0.82
CA LEU A 149 0.75 -11.38 -0.34
C LEU A 149 1.05 -10.37 -1.46
N ALA A 150 0.01 -9.88 -2.12
CA ALA A 150 0.12 -8.89 -3.17
C ALA A 150 -0.01 -7.48 -2.57
N LEU A 151 1.04 -6.68 -2.65
CA LEU A 151 1.07 -5.32 -2.13
C LEU A 151 1.16 -4.32 -3.28
N THR A 152 0.27 -3.35 -3.30
CA THR A 152 0.35 -2.23 -4.25
C THR A 152 0.76 -0.97 -3.50
N TYR A 153 1.82 -0.35 -3.99
CA TYR A 153 2.32 0.92 -3.47
C TYR A 153 1.96 2.09 -4.39
N TYR A 154 1.77 3.25 -3.79
CA TYR A 154 1.61 4.48 -4.51
C TYR A 154 2.98 5.05 -4.91
N ALA A 155 3.19 5.22 -6.20
CA ALA A 155 4.46 5.70 -6.77
C ALA A 155 4.38 7.12 -7.36
N GLY A 156 3.33 7.89 -7.05
CA GLY A 156 3.25 9.31 -7.42
C GLY A 156 2.55 9.58 -8.75
N ASN A 157 1.47 8.88 -9.07
CA ASN A 157 0.62 9.23 -10.19
C ASN A 157 -0.27 10.44 -9.84
N TYR A 158 0.15 11.63 -10.25
CA TYR A 158 -0.59 12.88 -10.02
C TYR A 158 -1.41 13.23 -11.27
N ALA A 159 -2.52 12.52 -11.46
CA ALA A 159 -3.36 12.54 -12.67
C ALA A 159 -3.85 13.93 -13.13
N HIS A 160 -3.77 14.96 -12.28
CA HIS A 160 -4.24 16.32 -12.56
C HIS A 160 -3.12 17.33 -12.76
N LYS A 161 -1.86 16.89 -12.77
CA LYS A 161 -0.69 17.76 -12.93
C LYS A 161 0.31 17.14 -13.89
N SER A 162 1.03 17.98 -14.62
CA SER A 162 2.13 17.50 -15.44
C SER A 162 3.29 16.96 -14.56
N VAL A 163 4.10 16.08 -15.13
CA VAL A 163 5.30 15.56 -14.44
C VAL A 163 6.22 16.70 -14.00
N GLN A 164 6.33 17.76 -14.80
CA GLN A 164 7.14 18.93 -14.48
C GLN A 164 6.60 19.68 -13.25
N GLU A 165 5.26 19.82 -13.14
CA GLU A 165 4.66 20.50 -12.00
C GLU A 165 4.83 19.76 -10.68
N CYS A 166 4.97 18.43 -10.72
CA CYS A 166 5.11 17.58 -9.54
C CYS A 166 6.48 16.89 -9.46
N ALA A 167 7.48 17.35 -10.21
CA ALA A 167 8.77 16.67 -10.30
C ALA A 167 9.43 16.43 -8.93
N MET A 168 9.30 17.37 -8.01
CA MET A 168 9.85 17.23 -6.66
C MET A 168 9.04 16.23 -5.82
N GLU A 169 7.72 16.29 -5.88
CA GLU A 169 6.82 15.36 -5.18
C GLU A 169 7.00 13.92 -5.68
N ILE A 170 7.18 13.73 -6.99
CA ILE A 170 7.44 12.41 -7.58
C ILE A 170 8.76 11.87 -7.05
N GLN A 171 9.85 12.63 -7.13
CA GLN A 171 11.16 12.20 -6.64
C GLN A 171 11.13 11.90 -5.13
N ASP A 172 10.49 12.76 -4.33
CA ASP A 172 10.31 12.52 -2.89
C ASP A 172 9.49 11.25 -2.61
N THR A 173 8.47 10.99 -3.43
CA THR A 173 7.67 9.77 -3.33
C THR A 173 8.51 8.52 -3.56
N TYR A 174 9.40 8.53 -4.57
CA TYR A 174 10.29 7.38 -4.81
C TYR A 174 11.31 7.17 -3.68
N VAL A 175 11.86 8.24 -3.11
CA VAL A 175 12.76 8.14 -1.95
C VAL A 175 12.05 7.51 -0.75
N ARG A 176 10.79 7.88 -0.52
CA ARG A 176 9.99 7.30 0.58
C ARG A 176 9.55 5.87 0.26
N LEU A 177 9.20 5.58 -0.99
CA LEU A 177 8.86 4.22 -1.43
C LEU A 177 10.02 3.25 -1.22
N ASP A 178 11.24 3.66 -1.55
CA ASP A 178 12.45 2.87 -1.29
C ASP A 178 12.57 2.51 0.21
N ARG A 179 12.35 3.48 1.10
CA ARG A 179 12.33 3.24 2.54
C ARG A 179 11.20 2.30 2.98
N SER A 180 10.00 2.47 2.41
CA SER A 180 8.86 1.60 2.73
C SER A 180 9.13 0.16 2.28
N ILE A 181 9.76 -0.04 1.12
CA ILE A 181 10.19 -1.36 0.65
C ILE A 181 11.26 -1.95 1.57
N ALA A 182 12.27 -1.17 1.97
CA ALA A 182 13.29 -1.62 2.91
C ALA A 182 12.67 -2.08 4.24
N ASN A 183 11.71 -1.31 4.78
CA ASN A 183 10.99 -1.68 6.00
C ASN A 183 10.17 -2.98 5.83
N LEU A 184 9.58 -3.21 4.65
CA LEU A 184 8.89 -4.47 4.34
C LEU A 184 9.88 -5.64 4.32
N LEU A 185 11.05 -5.49 3.70
CA LEU A 185 12.06 -6.54 3.66
C LEU A 185 12.55 -6.90 5.06
N ASP A 186 12.80 -5.90 5.90
CA ASP A 186 13.17 -6.10 7.30
C ASP A 186 12.06 -6.82 8.09
N LEU A 187 10.80 -6.51 7.83
CA LEU A 187 9.65 -7.19 8.43
C LEU A 187 9.58 -8.65 8.01
N LEU A 188 9.72 -8.93 6.70
CA LEU A 188 9.70 -10.28 6.14
C LEU A 188 10.84 -11.12 6.70
N ASP A 189 12.05 -10.56 6.78
CA ASP A 189 13.20 -11.26 7.34
C ASP A 189 12.97 -11.68 8.81
N LYS A 190 12.42 -10.76 9.60
CA LYS A 190 12.14 -11.01 11.03
C LYS A 190 10.99 -11.99 11.26
N LYS A 191 9.97 -12.01 10.41
CA LYS A 191 8.73 -12.77 10.64
C LYS A 191 8.71 -14.12 9.95
N VAL A 192 9.23 -14.18 8.73
CA VAL A 192 9.16 -15.34 7.84
C VAL A 192 10.55 -15.90 7.51
N GLY A 193 11.55 -15.01 7.46
CA GLY A 193 12.90 -15.28 6.96
C GLY A 193 12.95 -15.12 5.44
N LEU A 194 13.84 -14.25 4.94
CA LEU A 194 13.93 -13.94 3.50
C LEU A 194 14.27 -15.16 2.63
N GLN A 195 14.92 -16.16 3.18
CA GLN A 195 15.22 -17.44 2.50
C GLN A 195 13.94 -18.23 2.14
N ASN A 196 12.81 -17.93 2.76
CA ASN A 196 11.51 -18.56 2.51
C ASN A 196 10.59 -17.69 1.64
N VAL A 197 11.08 -16.56 1.14
CA VAL A 197 10.25 -15.58 0.43
C VAL A 197 10.76 -15.39 -1.00
N LEU A 198 9.86 -15.53 -1.97
CA LEU A 198 10.09 -15.10 -3.34
C LEU A 198 9.46 -13.71 -3.53
N ILE A 199 10.27 -12.74 -3.94
CA ILE A 199 9.83 -11.38 -4.19
C ILE A 199 9.93 -11.07 -5.68
N PHE A 200 8.85 -10.55 -6.25
CA PHE A 200 8.88 -9.98 -7.59
C PHE A 200 8.19 -8.61 -7.59
N VAL A 201 8.70 -7.69 -8.36
CA VAL A 201 8.23 -6.31 -8.47
C VAL A 201 7.83 -6.04 -9.91
N THR A 202 6.68 -5.43 -10.09
CA THR A 202 6.19 -4.97 -11.39
C THR A 202 5.62 -3.56 -11.26
N SER A 203 5.48 -2.85 -12.37
CA SER A 203 4.80 -1.56 -12.44
C SER A 203 3.71 -1.58 -13.50
N THR A 204 2.69 -0.79 -13.32
CA THR A 204 1.58 -0.56 -14.26
C THR A 204 1.67 0.85 -14.82
#